data_80b1975aaecb159b8b4cd8b048ab7f24
#
_entry.id   80b1975aaecb159b8b4cd8b048ab7f24
#
_cell.length_a   1.000
_cell.length_b   1.000
_cell.length_c   1.000
_cell.angle_alpha   90.00
_cell.angle_beta   90.00
_cell.angle_gamma   90.00
#
_symmetry.space_group_name_H-M   'P 1'
#
loop_
_entity.id
_entity.type
_entity.pdbx_description
1 polymer ?
#
loop_
_entity_poly.entity_id
_entity_poly.type
_entity_poly.pdbx_seq_one_letter_code
_entity_poly.pdbx_strand_id
1 'polypeptide(L)'
;MDRRDEAAIEAVKAYYQQDLSQAEVAARMGISRPTVAKLLAHGRARGFVTVEIHDPREEASELASRLQERFALACVRVAHGCVADEAEAISQVGRVGAELVAQLVRDDMSVGISWGRTMSAVASHLARSPRQGVRVVQLKGGTSFSDRATHDFEIMRAFCDAFGAEPSYLPLPVIFEDTATASIVRTDRGIERILREGRGVDIAVFTVGAVKKESLSLNLGQLEPGEVDALLRDAVGDACSRFYTRAGTVALAAIDERTVGIRLEELRSRPVRVLVVGGRTKTAALETALHMGLATHLVVDHDLALALLERQGEAPPSRAGNDALDG
;
A
#
# COMPACT_ATOMS: atom_id res chain seq x y z
N MET A 1 28.70 25.57 -38.69
CA MET A 1 27.25 25.32 -38.70
C MET A 1 26.78 25.73 -40.09
N ASP A 2 26.02 24.89 -40.76
CA ASP A 2 25.52 25.25 -42.09
C ASP A 2 24.19 26.05 -41.98
N ARG A 3 23.78 26.71 -43.09
CA ARG A 3 22.52 27.49 -43.12
C ARG A 3 21.29 26.68 -42.73
N ARG A 4 21.31 25.36 -42.95
CA ARG A 4 20.21 24.48 -42.63
C ARG A 4 20.14 24.18 -41.13
N ASP A 5 21.31 24.05 -40.48
CA ASP A 5 21.42 23.89 -39.06
C ASP A 5 20.91 25.14 -38.29
N GLU A 6 21.27 26.34 -38.78
CA GLU A 6 20.80 27.61 -38.21
C GLU A 6 19.27 27.74 -38.29
N ALA A 7 18.72 27.49 -39.49
CA ALA A 7 17.26 27.51 -39.66
C ALA A 7 16.55 26.44 -38.83
N ALA A 8 17.16 25.26 -38.64
CA ALA A 8 16.60 24.21 -37.81
C ALA A 8 16.57 24.60 -36.31
N ILE A 9 17.63 25.25 -35.81
CA ILE A 9 17.70 25.77 -34.45
C ILE A 9 16.63 26.85 -34.24
N GLU A 10 16.45 27.75 -35.19
CA GLU A 10 15.40 28.77 -35.07
C GLU A 10 14.01 28.17 -35.06
N ALA A 11 13.72 27.21 -35.94
CA ALA A 11 12.44 26.48 -35.95
C ALA A 11 12.18 25.71 -34.64
N VAL A 12 13.22 25.03 -34.13
CA VAL A 12 13.14 24.28 -32.85
C VAL A 12 12.84 25.20 -31.66
N LYS A 13 13.56 26.36 -31.57
CA LYS A 13 13.32 27.34 -30.51
C LYS A 13 11.89 27.90 -30.57
N ALA A 14 11.42 28.27 -31.75
CA ALA A 14 10.08 28.79 -31.93
C ALA A 14 9.02 27.77 -31.55
N TYR A 15 9.19 26.51 -31.93
CA TYR A 15 8.23 25.45 -31.69
C TYR A 15 8.23 24.97 -30.23
N TYR A 16 9.42 24.63 -29.64
CA TYR A 16 9.52 23.99 -28.35
C TYR A 16 9.69 24.95 -27.15
N GLN A 17 10.21 26.16 -27.37
CA GLN A 17 10.41 27.13 -26.27
C GLN A 17 9.38 28.24 -26.26
N GLN A 18 8.78 28.55 -27.42
CA GLN A 18 7.79 29.63 -27.55
C GLN A 18 6.38 29.10 -27.82
N ASP A 19 6.19 27.76 -27.78
CA ASP A 19 4.93 27.06 -28.00
C ASP A 19 4.17 27.47 -29.29
N LEU A 20 4.90 27.90 -30.32
CA LEU A 20 4.28 28.25 -31.59
C LEU A 20 3.91 26.98 -32.37
N SER A 21 2.75 26.95 -32.97
CA SER A 21 2.35 25.91 -33.91
C SER A 21 3.27 25.92 -35.17
N GLN A 22 3.35 24.80 -35.88
CA GLN A 22 4.11 24.74 -37.13
C GLN A 22 3.63 25.76 -38.18
N ALA A 23 2.37 26.20 -38.13
CA ALA A 23 1.86 27.23 -39.02
C ALA A 23 2.36 28.62 -38.64
N GLU A 24 2.43 28.94 -37.36
CA GLU A 24 2.97 30.21 -36.85
C GLU A 24 4.49 30.30 -37.08
N VAL A 25 5.22 29.20 -36.87
CA VAL A 25 6.65 29.10 -37.17
C VAL A 25 6.88 29.34 -38.69
N ALA A 26 6.05 28.73 -39.54
CA ALA A 26 6.12 28.91 -40.98
C ALA A 26 5.91 30.38 -41.41
N ALA A 27 4.87 31.03 -40.84
CA ALA A 27 4.57 32.45 -41.06
C ALA A 27 5.72 33.35 -40.62
N ARG A 28 6.27 33.11 -39.42
CA ARG A 28 7.37 33.89 -38.83
C ARG A 28 8.68 33.78 -39.66
N MET A 29 8.99 32.57 -40.10
CA MET A 29 10.22 32.29 -40.85
C MET A 29 10.08 32.55 -42.37
N GLY A 30 8.88 32.87 -42.87
CA GLY A 30 8.60 33.09 -44.29
C GLY A 30 8.76 31.83 -45.14
N ILE A 31 8.49 30.65 -44.58
CA ILE A 31 8.63 29.33 -45.24
C ILE A 31 7.34 28.54 -45.21
N SER A 32 7.29 27.43 -45.95
CA SER A 32 6.10 26.55 -45.91
C SER A 32 6.06 25.67 -44.68
N ARG A 33 4.84 25.32 -44.20
CA ARG A 33 4.65 24.36 -43.08
C ARG A 33 5.37 23.01 -43.29
N PRO A 34 5.37 22.38 -44.48
CA PRO A 34 6.19 21.20 -44.76
C PRO A 34 7.70 21.43 -44.57
N THR A 35 8.19 22.63 -44.88
CA THR A 35 9.60 22.99 -44.62
C THR A 35 9.90 23.06 -43.14
N VAL A 36 9.01 23.65 -42.32
CA VAL A 36 9.14 23.64 -40.85
C VAL A 36 9.20 22.22 -40.31
N ALA A 37 8.32 21.32 -40.74
CA ALA A 37 8.34 19.92 -40.33
C ALA A 37 9.69 19.23 -40.64
N LYS A 38 10.27 19.52 -41.79
CA LYS A 38 11.62 19.02 -42.17
C LYS A 38 12.75 19.62 -41.34
N LEU A 39 12.65 20.90 -40.98
CA LEU A 39 13.63 21.56 -40.09
C LEU A 39 13.55 21.02 -38.65
N LEU A 40 12.35 20.80 -38.11
CA LEU A 40 12.16 20.19 -36.81
C LEU A 40 12.70 18.74 -36.77
N ALA A 41 12.45 17.96 -37.82
CA ALA A 41 13.01 16.61 -37.96
C ALA A 41 14.54 16.64 -38.04
N HIS A 42 15.11 17.60 -38.81
CA HIS A 42 16.55 17.80 -38.90
C HIS A 42 17.14 18.20 -37.53
N GLY A 43 16.50 19.14 -36.82
CA GLY A 43 16.93 19.57 -35.49
C GLY A 43 16.98 18.42 -34.48
N ARG A 44 15.99 17.49 -34.50
CA ARG A 44 16.02 16.26 -33.70
C ARG A 44 17.16 15.34 -34.11
N ALA A 45 17.33 15.10 -35.41
CA ALA A 45 18.40 14.24 -35.94
C ALA A 45 19.80 14.76 -35.61
N ARG A 46 19.97 16.09 -35.54
CA ARG A 46 21.24 16.76 -35.17
C ARG A 46 21.45 16.92 -33.67
N GLY A 47 20.47 16.53 -32.84
CA GLY A 47 20.54 16.66 -31.37
C GLY A 47 20.36 18.11 -30.87
N PHE A 48 19.81 19.03 -31.68
CA PHE A 48 19.52 20.41 -31.24
C PHE A 48 18.32 20.48 -30.28
N VAL A 49 17.51 19.43 -30.26
CA VAL A 49 16.45 19.19 -29.30
C VAL A 49 16.35 17.69 -29.03
N THR A 50 16.23 17.34 -27.76
CA THR A 50 15.88 15.99 -27.29
C THR A 50 14.44 16.04 -26.82
N VAL A 51 13.61 15.10 -27.25
CA VAL A 51 12.24 14.95 -26.76
C VAL A 51 12.20 13.65 -25.96
N GLU A 52 12.00 13.76 -24.67
CA GLU A 52 11.81 12.63 -23.77
C GLU A 52 10.31 12.47 -23.50
N ILE A 53 9.81 11.26 -23.63
CA ILE A 53 8.43 10.92 -23.30
C ILE A 53 8.47 10.20 -21.97
N HIS A 54 7.93 10.84 -20.95
CA HIS A 54 7.71 10.19 -19.65
C HIS A 54 6.29 9.61 -19.64
N ASP A 55 6.16 8.30 -19.85
CA ASP A 55 4.88 7.61 -19.68
C ASP A 55 4.79 7.10 -18.23
N PRO A 56 3.90 7.69 -17.40
CA PRO A 56 3.76 7.26 -16.01
C PRO A 56 3.39 5.78 -15.84
N ARG A 57 2.83 5.15 -16.87
CA ARG A 57 2.47 3.72 -16.84
C ARG A 57 3.69 2.83 -17.03
N GLU A 58 4.64 3.23 -17.89
CA GLU A 58 5.90 2.52 -18.10
C GLU A 58 6.76 2.62 -16.84
N GLU A 59 6.88 3.82 -16.26
CA GLU A 59 7.58 4.04 -15.00
C GLU A 59 6.98 3.22 -13.84
N ALA A 60 5.66 3.24 -13.68
CA ALA A 60 4.97 2.44 -12.67
C ALA A 60 5.20 0.93 -12.87
N SER A 61 5.25 0.46 -14.11
CA SER A 61 5.54 -0.94 -14.45
C SER A 61 6.98 -1.32 -14.12
N GLU A 62 7.95 -0.45 -14.39
CA GLU A 62 9.35 -0.66 -14.02
C GLU A 62 9.54 -0.71 -12.50
N LEU A 63 8.97 0.25 -11.76
CA LEU A 63 8.99 0.27 -10.30
C LEU A 63 8.36 -0.99 -9.71
N ALA A 64 7.22 -1.44 -10.26
CA ALA A 64 6.56 -2.66 -9.84
C ALA A 64 7.46 -3.88 -10.01
N SER A 65 8.13 -4.01 -11.16
CA SER A 65 9.05 -5.13 -11.47
C SER A 65 10.23 -5.15 -10.50
N ARG A 66 10.85 -4.00 -10.25
CA ARG A 66 12.00 -3.87 -9.32
C ARG A 66 11.61 -4.21 -7.87
N LEU A 67 10.42 -3.76 -7.41
CA LEU A 67 9.92 -4.09 -6.07
C LEU A 67 9.57 -5.58 -5.97
N GLN A 68 8.97 -6.15 -7.01
CA GLN A 68 8.62 -7.57 -7.07
C GLN A 68 9.86 -8.45 -6.93
N GLU A 69 10.93 -8.13 -7.64
CA GLU A 69 12.21 -8.82 -7.56
C GLU A 69 12.87 -8.64 -6.19
N ARG A 70 12.97 -7.39 -5.71
CA ARG A 70 13.65 -7.06 -4.44
C ARG A 70 13.05 -7.77 -3.22
N PHE A 71 11.71 -7.87 -3.17
CA PHE A 71 10.99 -8.42 -2.02
C PHE A 71 10.36 -9.80 -2.28
N ALA A 72 10.68 -10.44 -3.41
CA ALA A 72 10.16 -11.74 -3.82
C ALA A 72 8.61 -11.80 -3.76
N LEU A 73 7.94 -10.76 -4.28
CA LEU A 73 6.48 -10.65 -4.29
C LEU A 73 5.88 -11.35 -5.51
N ALA A 74 4.71 -11.95 -5.35
CA ALA A 74 3.97 -12.56 -6.45
C ALA A 74 3.37 -11.52 -7.41
N CYS A 75 3.00 -10.34 -6.89
CA CYS A 75 2.45 -9.25 -7.67
C CYS A 75 2.72 -7.91 -6.99
N VAL A 76 3.10 -6.91 -7.78
CA VAL A 76 3.19 -5.52 -7.33
C VAL A 76 2.38 -4.65 -8.29
N ARG A 77 1.60 -3.73 -7.75
CA ARG A 77 0.93 -2.67 -8.50
C ARG A 77 1.30 -1.32 -7.92
N VAL A 78 1.86 -0.47 -8.76
CA VAL A 78 2.16 0.91 -8.42
C VAL A 78 1.02 1.77 -8.95
N ALA A 79 0.32 2.48 -8.06
CA ALA A 79 -0.66 3.47 -8.46
C ALA A 79 0.09 4.66 -9.07
N HIS A 80 -0.22 4.95 -10.35
CA HIS A 80 0.42 6.01 -11.11
C HIS A 80 -0.41 7.29 -11.07
N GLY A 81 0.27 8.42 -11.14
CA GLY A 81 -0.28 9.77 -11.13
C GLY A 81 0.44 10.65 -10.12
N CYS A 82 0.55 11.94 -10.42
CA CYS A 82 1.00 12.92 -9.44
C CYS A 82 0.01 12.98 -8.30
N VAL A 83 0.50 12.86 -7.07
CA VAL A 83 -0.31 13.00 -5.86
C VAL A 83 -0.01 14.35 -5.21
N ALA A 84 -1.03 15.13 -4.92
CA ALA A 84 -0.88 16.40 -4.24
C ALA A 84 -0.59 16.20 -2.74
N ASP A 85 -1.17 15.14 -2.15
CA ASP A 85 -1.06 14.86 -0.72
C ASP A 85 -1.29 13.38 -0.39
N GLU A 86 -1.17 13.04 0.90
CA GLU A 86 -1.37 11.67 1.42
C GLU A 86 -2.81 11.16 1.20
N ALA A 87 -3.80 12.02 1.20
CA ALA A 87 -5.20 11.60 1.03
C ALA A 87 -5.44 11.13 -0.41
N GLU A 88 -4.90 11.85 -1.38
CA GLU A 88 -4.95 11.45 -2.79
C GLU A 88 -4.17 10.15 -3.04
N ALA A 89 -2.96 10.01 -2.46
CA ALA A 89 -2.20 8.76 -2.52
C ALA A 89 -3.02 7.58 -1.98
N ILE A 90 -3.67 7.74 -0.84
CA ILE A 90 -4.54 6.72 -0.25
C ILE A 90 -5.73 6.39 -1.17
N SER A 91 -6.35 7.40 -1.79
CA SER A 91 -7.46 7.17 -2.72
C SER A 91 -7.02 6.39 -3.95
N GLN A 92 -5.87 6.73 -4.54
CA GLN A 92 -5.32 6.05 -5.71
C GLN A 92 -4.96 4.58 -5.42
N VAL A 93 -4.24 4.31 -4.33
CA VAL A 93 -3.95 2.93 -3.94
C VAL A 93 -5.21 2.17 -3.55
N GLY A 94 -6.22 2.85 -3.01
CA GLY A 94 -7.53 2.28 -2.72
C GLY A 94 -8.21 1.74 -3.97
N ARG A 95 -8.23 2.52 -5.04
CA ARG A 95 -8.77 2.11 -6.34
C ARG A 95 -8.03 0.91 -6.93
N VAL A 96 -6.70 0.99 -7.01
CA VAL A 96 -5.87 -0.10 -7.54
C VAL A 96 -5.97 -1.36 -6.68
N GLY A 97 -6.07 -1.20 -5.35
CA GLY A 97 -6.28 -2.27 -4.38
C GLY A 97 -7.62 -2.97 -4.57
N ALA A 98 -8.70 -2.21 -4.76
CA ALA A 98 -10.03 -2.75 -5.03
C ALA A 98 -10.06 -3.58 -6.32
N GLU A 99 -9.43 -3.09 -7.39
CA GLU A 99 -9.30 -3.81 -8.67
C GLU A 99 -8.53 -5.14 -8.49
N LEU A 100 -7.43 -5.13 -7.72
CA LEU A 100 -6.64 -6.33 -7.46
C LEU A 100 -7.43 -7.34 -6.63
N VAL A 101 -8.08 -6.90 -5.56
CA VAL A 101 -8.89 -7.77 -4.70
C VAL A 101 -10.03 -8.41 -5.51
N ALA A 102 -10.74 -7.63 -6.34
CA ALA A 102 -11.82 -8.16 -7.19
C ALA A 102 -11.34 -9.22 -8.19
N GLN A 103 -10.08 -9.15 -8.64
CA GLN A 103 -9.46 -10.15 -9.51
C GLN A 103 -9.03 -11.43 -8.78
N LEU A 104 -8.70 -11.33 -7.49
CA LEU A 104 -8.23 -12.46 -6.69
C LEU A 104 -9.36 -13.26 -6.06
N VAL A 105 -10.46 -12.60 -5.67
CA VAL A 105 -11.61 -13.28 -5.02
C VAL A 105 -12.36 -14.17 -6.00
N ARG A 106 -12.54 -15.42 -5.62
CA ARG A 106 -13.28 -16.46 -6.36
C ARG A 106 -14.36 -17.08 -5.48
N ASP A 107 -15.20 -17.92 -6.08
CA ASP A 107 -16.22 -18.67 -5.35
C ASP A 107 -15.60 -19.51 -4.23
N ASP A 108 -16.35 -19.70 -3.15
CA ASP A 108 -16.01 -20.47 -1.94
C ASP A 108 -14.78 -19.99 -1.15
N MET A 109 -14.23 -18.80 -1.48
CA MET A 109 -13.10 -18.24 -0.75
C MET A 109 -13.52 -17.48 0.50
N SER A 110 -12.59 -17.44 1.47
CA SER A 110 -12.64 -16.59 2.65
C SER A 110 -11.67 -15.41 2.52
N VAL A 111 -12.17 -14.20 2.75
CA VAL A 111 -11.42 -12.94 2.65
C VAL A 111 -11.35 -12.29 4.01
N GLY A 112 -10.16 -12.29 4.61
CA GLY A 112 -9.90 -11.57 5.85
C GLY A 112 -9.56 -10.12 5.58
N ILE A 113 -10.19 -9.20 6.30
CA ILE A 113 -9.94 -7.76 6.12
C ILE A 113 -9.56 -7.07 7.41
N SER A 114 -8.65 -6.09 7.32
CA SER A 114 -8.39 -5.13 8.39
C SER A 114 -9.23 -3.86 8.17
N TRP A 115 -9.03 -2.84 9.00
CA TRP A 115 -9.69 -1.56 8.88
C TRP A 115 -8.69 -0.39 8.97
N GLY A 116 -9.17 0.82 8.71
CA GLY A 116 -8.42 2.06 8.71
C GLY A 116 -8.56 2.82 7.39
N ARG A 117 -7.98 4.03 7.30
CA ARG A 117 -8.16 4.95 6.16
C ARG A 117 -7.89 4.32 4.79
N THR A 118 -6.80 3.58 4.66
CA THR A 118 -6.46 2.91 3.39
C THR A 118 -7.47 1.81 3.04
N MET A 119 -7.90 1.03 4.03
CA MET A 119 -8.92 -0.01 3.83
C MET A 119 -10.30 0.59 3.50
N SER A 120 -10.64 1.74 4.09
CA SER A 120 -11.83 2.51 3.73
C SER A 120 -11.77 2.98 2.27
N ALA A 121 -10.61 3.43 1.80
CA ALA A 121 -10.41 3.79 0.39
C ALA A 121 -10.54 2.58 -0.54
N VAL A 122 -10.01 1.40 -0.17
CA VAL A 122 -10.25 0.16 -0.94
C VAL A 122 -11.74 -0.15 -1.00
N ALA A 123 -12.41 -0.14 0.15
CA ALA A 123 -13.84 -0.45 0.25
C ALA A 123 -14.72 0.47 -0.60
N SER A 124 -14.40 1.77 -0.65
CA SER A 124 -15.15 2.75 -1.44
C SER A 124 -15.04 2.58 -2.96
N HIS A 125 -14.01 1.88 -3.43
CA HIS A 125 -13.78 1.62 -4.86
C HIS A 125 -14.14 0.19 -5.29
N LEU A 126 -14.63 -0.67 -4.38
CA LEU A 126 -15.06 -2.01 -4.74
C LEU A 126 -16.30 -1.96 -5.63
N ALA A 127 -16.16 -2.45 -6.84
CA ALA A 127 -17.30 -2.67 -7.74
C ALA A 127 -18.02 -3.97 -7.38
N ARG A 128 -19.33 -3.98 -7.58
CA ARG A 128 -20.13 -5.18 -7.35
C ARG A 128 -19.71 -6.32 -8.30
N SER A 129 -19.26 -7.41 -7.73
CA SER A 129 -18.76 -8.60 -8.43
C SER A 129 -19.11 -9.85 -7.62
N PRO A 130 -20.41 -10.21 -7.52
CA PRO A 130 -20.87 -11.26 -6.62
C PRO A 130 -20.22 -12.60 -6.95
N ARG A 131 -19.93 -13.37 -5.92
CA ARG A 131 -19.38 -14.72 -5.95
C ARG A 131 -20.23 -15.64 -5.09
N GLN A 132 -20.20 -16.93 -5.36
CA GLN A 132 -20.90 -17.91 -4.53
C GLN A 132 -20.03 -18.33 -3.34
N GLY A 133 -20.66 -18.54 -2.18
CA GLY A 133 -19.99 -19.10 -1.01
C GLY A 133 -18.87 -18.26 -0.37
N VAL A 134 -18.70 -16.99 -0.78
CA VAL A 134 -17.65 -16.13 -0.24
C VAL A 134 -18.01 -15.72 1.18
N ARG A 135 -16.99 -15.71 2.06
CA ARG A 135 -17.09 -15.19 3.42
C ARG A 135 -16.09 -14.08 3.64
N VAL A 136 -16.51 -12.98 4.26
CA VAL A 136 -15.63 -11.88 4.67
C VAL A 136 -15.45 -11.94 6.19
N VAL A 137 -14.20 -12.00 6.64
CA VAL A 137 -13.83 -12.18 8.05
C VAL A 137 -13.05 -10.97 8.55
N GLN A 138 -13.47 -10.41 9.67
CA GLN A 138 -12.76 -9.32 10.33
C GLN A 138 -11.51 -9.86 11.03
N LEU A 139 -10.31 -9.39 10.62
CA LEU A 139 -9.02 -9.92 11.12
C LEU A 139 -8.62 -9.41 12.50
N LYS A 140 -9.22 -8.32 12.97
CA LYS A 140 -8.94 -7.71 14.29
C LYS A 140 -10.19 -7.01 14.81
N GLY A 141 -10.29 -6.85 16.11
CA GLY A 141 -11.36 -6.07 16.73
C GLY A 141 -11.44 -4.65 16.16
N GLY A 142 -12.62 -4.05 16.13
CA GLY A 142 -12.88 -2.77 15.47
C GLY A 142 -13.42 -1.68 16.38
N THR A 143 -13.87 -2.02 17.60
CA THR A 143 -14.47 -1.05 18.52
C THR A 143 -13.43 -0.05 19.05
N SER A 144 -13.71 1.24 18.88
CA SER A 144 -12.93 2.35 19.44
C SER A 144 -13.58 2.90 20.70
N PHE A 145 -12.78 3.29 21.68
CA PHE A 145 -13.23 4.02 22.88
C PHE A 145 -12.90 5.52 22.82
N SER A 146 -12.55 6.01 21.65
CA SER A 146 -12.28 7.43 21.38
C SER A 146 -13.22 7.95 20.29
N ASP A 147 -13.16 9.27 20.03
CA ASP A 147 -13.89 9.91 18.92
C ASP A 147 -13.33 9.55 17.53
N ARG A 148 -12.32 8.68 17.47
CA ARG A 148 -11.70 8.24 16.21
C ARG A 148 -12.46 7.05 15.64
N ALA A 149 -13.05 7.23 14.46
CA ALA A 149 -13.74 6.16 13.75
C ALA A 149 -12.76 5.18 13.10
N THR A 150 -13.00 3.90 13.30
CA THR A 150 -12.27 2.81 12.63
C THR A 150 -12.83 2.52 11.25
N HIS A 151 -14.09 2.86 11.00
CA HIS A 151 -14.86 2.51 9.80
C HIS A 151 -14.92 1.00 9.52
N ASP A 152 -14.72 0.18 10.55
CA ASP A 152 -14.65 -1.28 10.42
C ASP A 152 -15.96 -1.88 9.90
N PHE A 153 -17.10 -1.39 10.38
CA PHE A 153 -18.42 -1.85 9.95
C PHE A 153 -18.72 -1.50 8.49
N GLU A 154 -18.45 -0.25 8.08
CA GLU A 154 -18.65 0.23 6.71
C GLU A 154 -17.75 -0.53 5.73
N ILE A 155 -16.50 -0.78 6.11
CA ILE A 155 -15.55 -1.56 5.32
C ILE A 155 -16.05 -2.99 5.14
N MET A 156 -16.43 -3.67 6.24
CA MET A 156 -16.99 -5.02 6.19
C MET A 156 -18.23 -5.08 5.28
N ARG A 157 -19.16 -4.14 5.45
CA ARG A 157 -20.36 -4.07 4.64
C ARG A 157 -20.05 -3.90 3.15
N ALA A 158 -19.13 -2.98 2.80
CA ALA A 158 -18.75 -2.76 1.41
C ALA A 158 -18.15 -4.01 0.74
N PHE A 159 -17.29 -4.76 1.47
CA PHE A 159 -16.76 -6.03 0.97
C PHE A 159 -17.85 -7.08 0.79
N CYS A 160 -18.78 -7.21 1.75
CA CYS A 160 -19.90 -8.13 1.63
C CYS A 160 -20.83 -7.78 0.47
N ASP A 161 -21.18 -6.50 0.32
CA ASP A 161 -22.03 -6.01 -0.77
C ASP A 161 -21.38 -6.23 -2.14
N ALA A 162 -20.06 -6.02 -2.25
CA ALA A 162 -19.30 -6.21 -3.48
C ALA A 162 -19.29 -7.67 -3.94
N PHE A 163 -19.08 -8.62 -3.03
CA PHE A 163 -18.91 -10.03 -3.38
C PHE A 163 -20.15 -10.89 -3.13
N GLY A 164 -21.23 -10.33 -2.57
CA GLY A 164 -22.39 -11.11 -2.13
C GLY A 164 -22.05 -12.06 -0.98
N ALA A 165 -21.13 -11.63 -0.09
CA ALA A 165 -20.51 -12.49 0.89
C ALA A 165 -21.20 -12.44 2.26
N GLU A 166 -21.04 -13.54 3.04
CA GLU A 166 -21.47 -13.59 4.42
C GLU A 166 -20.39 -12.99 5.36
N PRO A 167 -20.75 -12.12 6.32
CA PRO A 167 -19.81 -11.53 7.26
C PRO A 167 -19.52 -12.40 8.48
N SER A 168 -18.26 -12.39 8.93
CA SER A 168 -17.85 -12.84 10.27
C SER A 168 -17.25 -11.66 11.03
N TYR A 169 -18.07 -10.98 11.83
CA TYR A 169 -17.67 -9.80 12.60
C TYR A 169 -16.96 -10.19 13.90
N LEU A 170 -15.96 -9.41 14.28
CA LEU A 170 -15.29 -9.46 15.57
C LEU A 170 -15.63 -8.20 16.39
N PRO A 171 -16.81 -8.12 17.03
CA PRO A 171 -17.34 -6.90 17.65
C PRO A 171 -16.70 -6.64 19.03
N LEU A 172 -15.40 -6.48 19.02
CA LEU A 172 -14.56 -6.34 20.21
C LEU A 172 -13.60 -5.15 20.05
N PRO A 173 -13.12 -4.58 21.16
CA PRO A 173 -11.94 -3.75 21.12
C PRO A 173 -10.77 -4.50 20.51
N VAL A 174 -9.91 -3.78 19.79
CA VAL A 174 -8.72 -4.42 19.23
C VAL A 174 -7.65 -4.68 20.29
N ILE A 175 -7.54 -3.80 21.29
CA ILE A 175 -6.63 -3.93 22.44
C ILE A 175 -7.48 -3.87 23.70
N PHE A 176 -7.27 -4.80 24.62
CA PHE A 176 -7.94 -4.82 25.92
C PHE A 176 -7.08 -4.10 26.98
N GLU A 177 -7.70 -3.71 28.09
CA GLU A 177 -6.99 -3.05 29.20
C GLU A 177 -5.97 -3.98 29.86
N ASP A 178 -6.30 -5.28 29.96
CA ASP A 178 -5.45 -6.28 30.58
C ASP A 178 -5.45 -7.62 29.83
N THR A 179 -4.41 -8.42 30.08
CA THR A 179 -4.20 -9.73 29.43
C THR A 179 -5.20 -10.78 29.89
N ALA A 180 -5.68 -10.71 31.15
CA ALA A 180 -6.62 -11.70 31.70
C ALA A 180 -7.99 -11.57 30.99
N THR A 181 -8.50 -10.36 30.87
CA THR A 181 -9.73 -10.07 30.12
C THR A 181 -9.59 -10.49 28.63
N ALA A 182 -8.50 -10.15 27.98
CA ALA A 182 -8.25 -10.57 26.60
C ALA A 182 -8.21 -12.09 26.44
N SER A 183 -7.64 -12.81 27.43
CA SER A 183 -7.57 -14.28 27.44
C SER A 183 -8.95 -14.90 27.61
N ILE A 184 -9.74 -14.41 28.54
CA ILE A 184 -11.12 -14.90 28.78
C ILE A 184 -11.97 -14.72 27.52
N VAL A 185 -11.93 -13.54 26.92
CA VAL A 185 -12.70 -13.24 25.69
C VAL A 185 -12.33 -14.16 24.54
N ARG A 186 -11.03 -14.48 24.35
CA ARG A 186 -10.58 -15.42 23.31
C ARG A 186 -11.09 -16.84 23.49
N THR A 187 -11.48 -17.25 24.74
CA THR A 187 -12.00 -18.59 25.01
C THR A 187 -13.52 -18.69 24.80
N ASP A 188 -14.21 -17.57 24.58
CA ASP A 188 -15.62 -17.61 24.20
C ASP A 188 -15.76 -18.35 22.84
N ARG A 189 -16.72 -19.28 22.76
CA ARG A 189 -16.90 -20.17 21.60
C ARG A 189 -17.18 -19.39 20.30
N GLY A 190 -17.94 -18.29 20.38
CA GLY A 190 -18.28 -17.46 19.24
C GLY A 190 -17.06 -16.70 18.74
N ILE A 191 -16.33 -16.08 19.67
CA ILE A 191 -15.11 -15.32 19.38
C ILE A 191 -14.00 -16.23 18.86
N GLU A 192 -13.77 -17.37 19.53
CA GLU A 192 -12.75 -18.35 19.13
C GLU A 192 -12.99 -18.88 17.71
N ARG A 193 -14.27 -19.11 17.32
CA ARG A 193 -14.65 -19.48 15.97
C ARG A 193 -14.23 -18.41 14.95
N ILE A 194 -14.54 -17.13 15.21
CA ILE A 194 -14.20 -16.03 14.29
C ILE A 194 -12.68 -15.85 14.19
N LEU A 195 -11.97 -15.93 15.32
CA LEU A 195 -10.50 -15.87 15.32
C LEU A 195 -9.89 -17.03 14.52
N ARG A 196 -10.46 -18.23 14.60
CA ARG A 196 -10.02 -19.39 13.83
C ARG A 196 -10.32 -19.22 12.35
N GLU A 197 -11.48 -18.69 11.97
CA GLU A 197 -11.80 -18.34 10.59
C GLU A 197 -10.78 -17.31 10.07
N GLY A 198 -10.46 -16.25 10.83
CA GLY A 198 -9.47 -15.25 10.47
C GLY A 198 -8.05 -15.83 10.26
N ARG A 199 -7.66 -16.82 11.09
CA ARG A 199 -6.40 -17.56 10.91
C ARG A 199 -6.37 -18.45 9.68
N GLY A 200 -7.54 -18.82 9.15
CA GLY A 200 -7.70 -19.73 8.03
C GLY A 200 -8.02 -19.09 6.68
N VAL A 201 -8.11 -17.76 6.58
CA VAL A 201 -8.54 -17.08 5.35
C VAL A 201 -7.63 -17.38 4.16
N ASP A 202 -8.23 -17.47 2.99
CA ASP A 202 -7.53 -17.68 1.71
C ASP A 202 -6.81 -16.40 1.27
N ILE A 203 -7.46 -15.25 1.48
CA ILE A 203 -6.92 -13.93 1.15
C ILE A 203 -6.98 -13.06 2.41
N ALA A 204 -5.86 -12.46 2.79
CA ALA A 204 -5.81 -11.41 3.80
C ALA A 204 -5.58 -10.06 3.12
N VAL A 205 -6.47 -9.09 3.30
CA VAL A 205 -6.34 -7.72 2.77
C VAL A 205 -6.15 -6.76 3.92
N PHE A 206 -5.02 -6.07 3.94
CA PHE A 206 -4.64 -5.23 5.07
C PHE A 206 -3.76 -4.07 4.65
N THR A 207 -3.48 -3.18 5.60
CA THR A 207 -2.55 -2.07 5.46
C THR A 207 -1.57 -2.06 6.61
N VAL A 208 -0.48 -1.31 6.47
CA VAL A 208 0.41 -0.96 7.58
C VAL A 208 0.22 0.49 8.00
N GLY A 209 0.36 0.74 9.29
CA GLY A 209 0.41 2.07 9.89
C GLY A 209 1.85 2.46 10.24
N ALA A 210 2.20 3.75 10.08
CA ALA A 210 3.39 4.31 10.71
C ALA A 210 3.06 4.67 12.17
N VAL A 211 4.00 4.47 13.09
CA VAL A 211 3.82 4.81 14.49
C VAL A 211 4.20 6.26 14.73
N LYS A 212 3.19 7.11 14.88
CA LYS A 212 3.28 8.55 15.15
C LYS A 212 2.20 8.95 16.15
N LYS A 213 2.35 10.08 16.84
CA LYS A 213 1.37 10.56 17.84
C LYS A 213 -0.06 10.61 17.30
N GLU A 214 -0.23 10.96 16.03
CA GLU A 214 -1.53 11.10 15.36
C GLU A 214 -2.07 9.78 14.78
N SER A 215 -1.30 8.69 14.84
CA SER A 215 -1.67 7.40 14.25
C SER A 215 -2.95 6.85 14.90
N LEU A 216 -3.86 6.34 14.06
CA LEU A 216 -5.14 5.81 14.54
C LEU A 216 -4.95 4.69 15.56
N SER A 217 -4.01 3.79 15.33
CA SER A 217 -3.71 2.66 16.22
C SER A 217 -3.25 3.06 17.63
N LEU A 218 -2.70 4.27 17.79
CA LEU A 218 -2.32 4.81 19.12
C LEU A 218 -3.45 5.61 19.79
N ASN A 219 -4.51 5.96 19.08
CA ASN A 219 -5.53 6.91 19.52
C ASN A 219 -6.92 6.29 19.61
N LEU A 220 -7.01 4.98 19.87
CA LEU A 220 -8.28 4.28 20.03
C LEU A 220 -8.80 4.27 21.48
N GLY A 221 -8.05 4.85 22.41
CA GLY A 221 -8.44 4.97 23.83
C GLY A 221 -8.13 3.76 24.71
N GLN A 222 -7.30 2.81 24.22
CA GLN A 222 -6.97 1.58 24.98
C GLN A 222 -5.52 1.54 25.51
N LEU A 223 -4.70 2.52 25.14
CA LEU A 223 -3.29 2.58 25.52
C LEU A 223 -3.05 3.64 26.59
N GLU A 224 -2.28 3.28 27.60
CA GLU A 224 -1.80 4.22 28.59
C GLU A 224 -0.69 5.16 28.01
N PRO A 225 -0.56 6.40 28.53
CA PRO A 225 0.44 7.34 28.02
C PRO A 225 1.87 6.78 27.97
N GLY A 226 2.28 6.01 28.99
CA GLY A 226 3.61 5.38 29.02
C GLY A 226 3.79 4.28 27.95
N GLU A 227 2.72 3.59 27.57
CA GLU A 227 2.73 2.62 26.49
C GLU A 227 2.84 3.29 25.11
N VAL A 228 2.12 4.41 24.96
CA VAL A 228 2.23 5.24 23.74
C VAL A 228 3.65 5.74 23.56
N ASP A 229 4.29 6.27 24.63
CA ASP A 229 5.68 6.75 24.57
C ASP A 229 6.65 5.61 24.23
N ALA A 230 6.44 4.42 24.78
CA ALA A 230 7.24 3.24 24.49
C ALA A 230 7.08 2.80 23.02
N LEU A 231 5.85 2.76 22.49
CA LEU A 231 5.60 2.45 21.08
C LEU A 231 6.22 3.49 20.14
N LEU A 232 6.13 4.79 20.48
CA LEU A 232 6.72 5.85 19.67
C LEU A 232 8.25 5.74 19.60
N ARG A 233 8.91 5.21 20.64
CA ARG A 233 10.34 4.99 20.69
C ARG A 233 10.79 3.72 19.96
N ASP A 234 10.06 2.61 20.13
CA ASP A 234 10.54 1.27 19.80
C ASP A 234 9.89 0.70 18.54
N ALA A 235 8.67 1.11 18.19
CA ALA A 235 7.94 0.59 17.04
C ALA A 235 8.15 1.42 15.78
N VAL A 236 8.32 0.75 14.64
CA VAL A 236 8.41 1.40 13.32
C VAL A 236 7.06 1.40 12.60
N GLY A 237 6.20 0.44 12.89
CA GLY A 237 4.90 0.30 12.26
C GLY A 237 4.00 -0.69 12.97
N ASP A 238 2.76 -0.79 12.47
CA ASP A 238 1.81 -1.82 12.85
C ASP A 238 1.16 -2.47 11.62
N ALA A 239 0.82 -3.74 11.75
CA ALA A 239 -0.06 -4.46 10.84
C ALA A 239 -1.15 -5.16 11.67
N CYS A 240 -2.43 -4.94 11.33
CA CYS A 240 -3.55 -5.44 12.13
C CYS A 240 -3.46 -5.08 13.63
N SER A 241 -2.98 -3.87 13.95
CA SER A 241 -2.72 -3.37 15.32
C SER A 241 -1.68 -4.16 16.11
N ARG A 242 -0.85 -4.96 15.43
CA ARG A 242 0.34 -5.60 15.97
C ARG A 242 1.55 -4.73 15.66
N PHE A 243 2.13 -4.13 16.71
CA PHE A 243 3.25 -3.22 16.59
C PHE A 243 4.57 -3.98 16.46
N TYR A 244 5.40 -3.59 15.52
CA TYR A 244 6.70 -4.22 15.27
C TYR A 244 7.84 -3.20 15.21
N THR A 245 9.01 -3.67 15.67
CA THR A 245 10.27 -2.91 15.63
C THR A 245 10.86 -2.93 14.20
N ARG A 246 11.88 -2.12 13.97
CA ARG A 246 12.65 -2.15 12.70
C ARG A 246 13.29 -3.53 12.41
N ALA A 247 13.59 -4.30 13.45
CA ALA A 247 14.11 -5.67 13.30
C ALA A 247 13.03 -6.71 12.94
N GLY A 248 11.76 -6.31 12.86
CA GLY A 248 10.66 -7.21 12.53
C GLY A 248 10.19 -8.07 13.70
N THR A 249 10.51 -7.69 14.93
CA THR A 249 10.02 -8.33 16.16
C THR A 249 8.87 -7.56 16.74
N VAL A 250 8.06 -8.20 17.60
CA VAL A 250 7.02 -7.51 18.37
C VAL A 250 7.63 -6.40 19.21
N ALA A 251 7.08 -5.17 19.11
CA ALA A 251 7.65 -4.01 19.78
C ALA A 251 7.40 -4.04 21.31
N LEU A 252 6.19 -4.38 21.73
CA LEU A 252 5.82 -4.50 23.15
C LEU A 252 4.95 -5.74 23.36
N ALA A 253 5.51 -6.77 23.99
CA ALA A 253 4.84 -8.04 24.24
C ALA A 253 3.55 -7.88 25.06
N ALA A 254 3.54 -7.01 26.08
CA ALA A 254 2.37 -6.75 26.89
C ALA A 254 1.17 -6.22 26.11
N ILE A 255 1.39 -5.38 25.09
CA ILE A 255 0.33 -4.89 24.22
C ILE A 255 -0.09 -5.98 23.22
N ASP A 256 0.87 -6.72 22.67
CA ASP A 256 0.58 -7.80 21.73
C ASP A 256 -0.27 -8.90 22.36
N GLU A 257 -0.02 -9.25 23.61
CA GLU A 257 -0.81 -10.21 24.38
C GLU A 257 -2.26 -9.75 24.62
N ARG A 258 -2.49 -8.45 24.76
CA ARG A 258 -3.82 -7.85 24.93
C ARG A 258 -4.54 -7.57 23.61
N THR A 259 -3.85 -7.66 22.49
CA THR A 259 -4.42 -7.40 21.16
C THR A 259 -5.22 -8.60 20.68
N VAL A 260 -6.49 -8.42 20.32
CA VAL A 260 -7.39 -9.46 19.82
C VAL A 260 -7.54 -9.35 18.30
N GLY A 261 -7.11 -10.38 17.60
CA GLY A 261 -7.08 -10.48 16.16
C GLY A 261 -5.96 -11.38 15.69
N ILE A 262 -5.76 -11.44 14.36
CA ILE A 262 -4.71 -12.25 13.74
C ILE A 262 -3.31 -11.83 14.25
N ARG A 263 -2.44 -12.80 14.48
CA ARG A 263 -1.03 -12.56 14.83
C ARG A 263 -0.18 -12.38 13.57
N LEU A 264 0.99 -11.74 13.70
CA LEU A 264 1.87 -11.49 12.54
C LEU A 264 2.35 -12.80 11.88
N GLU A 265 2.64 -13.84 12.67
CA GLU A 265 3.02 -15.17 12.17
C GLU A 265 1.86 -15.84 11.43
N GLU A 266 0.64 -15.70 11.95
CA GLU A 266 -0.58 -16.23 11.34
C GLU A 266 -0.89 -15.50 10.04
N LEU A 267 -0.76 -14.17 10.01
CA LEU A 267 -0.89 -13.35 8.82
C LEU A 267 0.14 -13.77 7.75
N ARG A 268 1.42 -13.93 8.16
CA ARG A 268 2.49 -14.38 7.26
C ARG A 268 2.24 -15.74 6.64
N SER A 269 1.51 -16.62 7.33
CA SER A 269 1.20 -17.97 6.85
C SER A 269 0.02 -18.03 5.88
N ARG A 270 -0.68 -16.91 5.60
CA ARG A 270 -1.77 -16.92 4.63
C ARG A 270 -1.26 -17.08 3.20
N PRO A 271 -1.98 -17.81 2.35
CA PRO A 271 -1.53 -18.05 0.97
C PRO A 271 -1.48 -16.74 0.16
N VAL A 272 -2.50 -15.90 0.25
CA VAL A 272 -2.57 -14.61 -0.43
C VAL A 272 -2.66 -13.48 0.60
N ARG A 273 -1.68 -12.59 0.57
CA ARG A 273 -1.55 -11.45 1.50
C ARG A 273 -1.44 -10.17 0.68
N VAL A 274 -2.57 -9.45 0.56
CA VAL A 274 -2.67 -8.21 -0.19
C VAL A 274 -2.42 -7.05 0.76
N LEU A 275 -1.27 -6.43 0.65
CA LEU A 275 -0.88 -5.25 1.42
C LEU A 275 -1.10 -4.00 0.56
N VAL A 276 -2.00 -3.11 0.99
CA VAL A 276 -2.31 -1.85 0.31
C VAL A 276 -1.80 -0.69 1.16
N VAL A 277 -0.90 0.12 0.61
CA VAL A 277 -0.25 1.21 1.36
C VAL A 277 -0.12 2.45 0.51
N GLY A 278 -0.57 3.58 1.03
CA GLY A 278 -0.37 4.91 0.43
C GLY A 278 0.23 5.88 1.45
N GLY A 279 1.11 6.76 0.95
CA GLY A 279 1.75 7.83 1.70
C GLY A 279 3.19 7.54 2.13
N ARG A 280 4.10 8.39 1.68
CA ARG A 280 5.57 8.29 1.90
C ARG A 280 5.98 8.18 3.37
N THR A 281 5.14 8.69 4.28
CA THR A 281 5.39 8.60 5.73
C THR A 281 5.45 7.18 6.27
N LYS A 282 4.96 6.18 5.51
CA LYS A 282 4.93 4.76 5.88
C LYS A 282 6.11 3.95 5.34
N THR A 283 7.11 4.58 4.71
CA THR A 283 8.24 3.88 4.06
C THR A 283 8.91 2.87 4.99
N ALA A 284 9.30 3.29 6.20
CA ALA A 284 9.99 2.41 7.13
C ALA A 284 9.10 1.25 7.64
N ALA A 285 7.82 1.54 7.91
CA ALA A 285 6.85 0.52 8.30
C ALA A 285 6.64 -0.52 7.19
N LEU A 286 6.46 -0.05 5.95
CA LEU A 286 6.26 -0.91 4.80
C LEU A 286 7.51 -1.77 4.50
N GLU A 287 8.70 -1.15 4.47
CA GLU A 287 9.95 -1.87 4.24
C GLU A 287 10.14 -3.02 5.23
N THR A 288 9.93 -2.75 6.53
CA THR A 288 10.02 -3.78 7.57
C THR A 288 8.96 -4.87 7.37
N ALA A 289 7.71 -4.52 7.07
CA ALA A 289 6.65 -5.50 6.82
C ALA A 289 6.96 -6.41 5.63
N LEU A 290 7.57 -5.87 4.57
CA LEU A 290 8.01 -6.64 3.41
C LEU A 290 9.15 -7.61 3.77
N HIS A 291 10.15 -7.16 4.53
CA HIS A 291 11.22 -8.04 5.03
C HIS A 291 10.72 -9.13 5.99
N MET A 292 9.67 -8.84 6.77
CA MET A 292 8.99 -9.85 7.59
C MET A 292 8.22 -10.88 6.75
N GLY A 293 8.07 -10.66 5.44
CA GLY A 293 7.28 -11.52 4.55
C GLY A 293 5.77 -11.42 4.79
N LEU A 294 5.27 -10.28 5.28
CA LEU A 294 3.84 -10.10 5.56
C LEU A 294 3.00 -9.95 4.28
N ALA A 295 3.60 -9.70 3.13
CA ALA A 295 2.89 -9.55 1.86
C ALA A 295 3.33 -10.60 0.83
N THR A 296 2.40 -10.99 -0.06
CA THR A 296 2.66 -11.66 -1.34
C THR A 296 2.28 -10.74 -2.50
N HIS A 297 1.30 -9.86 -2.27
CA HIS A 297 0.80 -8.89 -3.23
C HIS A 297 0.90 -7.50 -2.60
N LEU A 298 1.46 -6.55 -3.33
CA LEU A 298 1.65 -5.17 -2.87
C LEU A 298 0.93 -4.21 -3.80
N VAL A 299 0.17 -3.29 -3.22
CA VAL A 299 -0.33 -2.09 -3.89
C VAL A 299 0.25 -0.88 -3.18
N VAL A 300 0.94 -0.03 -3.91
CA VAL A 300 1.68 1.11 -3.36
C VAL A 300 1.56 2.33 -4.28
N ASP A 301 1.61 3.55 -3.74
CA ASP A 301 1.72 4.75 -4.57
C ASP A 301 3.13 4.92 -5.12
N HIS A 302 3.25 5.75 -6.17
CA HIS A 302 4.48 6.00 -6.89
C HIS A 302 5.61 6.51 -5.98
N ASP A 303 5.33 7.52 -5.16
CA ASP A 303 6.35 8.16 -4.31
C ASP A 303 6.87 7.22 -3.22
N LEU A 304 5.98 6.41 -2.67
CA LEU A 304 6.34 5.39 -1.69
C LEU A 304 7.15 4.26 -2.35
N ALA A 305 6.81 3.87 -3.59
CA ALA A 305 7.57 2.90 -4.37
C ALA A 305 9.01 3.37 -4.65
N LEU A 306 9.17 4.62 -5.08
CA LEU A 306 10.48 5.25 -5.25
C LEU A 306 11.27 5.28 -3.94
N ALA A 307 10.64 5.76 -2.85
CA ALA A 307 11.28 5.83 -1.54
C ALA A 307 11.77 4.47 -1.03
N LEU A 308 11.05 3.38 -1.32
CA LEU A 308 11.49 2.04 -0.99
C LEU A 308 12.73 1.61 -1.78
N LEU A 309 12.81 1.97 -3.08
CA LEU A 309 13.94 1.60 -3.93
C LEU A 309 15.18 2.45 -3.68
N GLU A 310 15.02 3.73 -3.29
CA GLU A 310 16.10 4.64 -2.92
C GLU A 310 16.81 4.21 -1.63
N ARG A 311 16.10 3.61 -0.70
CA ARG A 311 16.69 3.05 0.52
C ARG A 311 17.50 1.81 0.16
N GLN A 312 18.77 2.00 -0.20
CA GLN A 312 19.71 0.90 -0.37
C GLN A 312 19.93 0.22 0.98
N GLY A 313 19.35 -0.93 1.11
CA GLY A 313 19.57 -1.99 2.07
C GLY A 313 20.42 -1.72 3.31
N GLU A 314 19.83 -1.19 4.37
CA GLU A 314 20.13 -1.74 5.68
C GLU A 314 19.33 -3.05 5.79
N ALA A 315 19.92 -4.17 5.35
CA ALA A 315 19.37 -5.48 5.63
C ALA A 315 19.18 -5.60 7.16
N PRO A 316 18.03 -6.12 7.63
CA PRO A 316 17.89 -6.42 9.05
C PRO A 316 19.03 -7.35 9.44
N PRO A 317 19.59 -7.22 10.66
CA PRO A 317 20.66 -8.11 11.11
C PRO A 317 20.24 -9.56 10.86
N SER A 318 21.07 -10.31 10.13
CA SER A 318 20.82 -11.70 9.79
C SER A 318 20.42 -12.46 11.05
N ARG A 319 19.37 -13.27 10.96
CA ARG A 319 19.02 -14.22 12.02
C ARG A 319 20.28 -15.03 12.31
N ALA A 320 20.94 -14.72 13.43
CA ALA A 320 21.95 -15.60 14.00
C ALA A 320 21.28 -16.95 14.21
N GLY A 321 21.82 -17.96 13.57
CA GLY A 321 21.30 -19.31 13.58
C GLY A 321 21.11 -19.80 15.01
N ASN A 322 19.94 -20.30 15.29
CA ASN A 322 19.63 -21.10 16.46
C ASN A 322 19.91 -22.59 16.09
N ASP A 323 21.13 -22.83 15.59
CA ASP A 323 21.68 -24.17 15.43
C ASP A 323 22.72 -24.39 16.53
N ALA A 324 22.26 -24.61 17.74
CA ALA A 324 23.04 -25.21 18.81
C ALA A 324 22.11 -25.65 19.94
N LEU A 325 21.50 -26.80 19.82
CA LEU A 325 21.09 -27.70 20.90
C LEU A 325 20.67 -29.04 20.29
N ASP A 326 21.65 -29.78 19.77
CA ASP A 326 21.66 -31.23 19.75
C ASP A 326 23.11 -31.65 20.08
N GLY A 327 23.25 -32.09 21.34
CA GLY A 327 24.47 -32.66 21.88
C GLY A 327 24.17 -33.28 23.24
#